data_c7b7a3d5b738cd96ed83a1eed2f26735
#
_entry.id   c7b7a3d5b738cd96ed83a1eed2f26735
#
_cell.length_a   1.000
_cell.length_b   1.000
_cell.length_c   1.000
_cell.angle_alpha   90.00
_cell.angle_beta   90.00
_cell.angle_gamma   90.00
#
_symmetry.space_group_name_H-M   'P 1'
#
loop_
_entity.id
_entity.type
_entity.pdbx_description
1 polymer ?
#
loop_
_entity_poly.entity_id
_entity_poly.type
_entity_poly.pdbx_seq_one_letter_code
_entity_poly.pdbx_strand_id
1 'polypeptide(L)'
;MAIIHGSPGIILSNQILLILEQMNKCICKVYYENNGTSTGFFCFIPYNNIKFPVLIANYHVISKNYINKNETISLELNNEKKTINIKDRKIYTNEEYDITIIEIDPDKDFIYNYLEIDENIFKEEERFYKDHSIYLPQCDKKVSFGVLKKIYYDEQRIAHACSSDRDSGGSPIMNLSNNKVIGIHYGYEKNKNINLGTFLKKPILEFSDKFKDYINSKKIIPKNESKNFDFENKNKINENFESEIEKNRILNEKINQFQNLLNDNSNSNELLKAFLKKDKEIEELKLKLSRFPFELAQGEKLISIIFTTTDQKVLYSTICKNTDKFGKIELELYEAYPNYYESVNIFTVNGNKINKSKNLDDNKIKNHDTIILVAKG
;
A
#
# COMPACT_ATOMS: atom_id res chain seq x y z
N MET A 1 -15.40 -20.16 -11.46
CA MET A 1 -15.79 -18.94 -10.72
C MET A 1 -16.56 -18.03 -11.65
N ALA A 2 -17.80 -17.65 -11.35
CA ALA A 2 -18.53 -16.71 -12.19
C ALA A 2 -17.93 -15.32 -11.96
N ILE A 3 -17.34 -14.71 -13.00
CA ILE A 3 -16.95 -13.31 -12.97
C ILE A 3 -18.24 -12.51 -13.03
N ILE A 4 -18.63 -11.92 -11.91
CA ILE A 4 -19.75 -11.00 -11.85
C ILE A 4 -19.25 -9.67 -12.41
N HIS A 5 -19.64 -9.32 -13.63
CA HIS A 5 -19.27 -8.04 -14.24
C HIS A 5 -19.65 -6.88 -13.30
N GLY A 6 -18.67 -6.05 -12.96
CA GLY A 6 -18.85 -4.90 -12.09
C GLY A 6 -18.58 -5.16 -10.59
N SER A 7 -18.11 -6.33 -10.22
CA SER A 7 -17.59 -6.61 -8.87
C SER A 7 -16.06 -6.46 -8.85
N PRO A 8 -15.47 -6.01 -7.71
CA PRO A 8 -14.02 -5.97 -7.57
C PRO A 8 -13.44 -7.39 -7.61
N GLY A 9 -12.21 -7.51 -8.12
CA GLY A 9 -11.47 -8.77 -8.14
C GLY A 9 -11.15 -9.30 -6.74
N ILE A 10 -10.64 -10.52 -6.69
CA ILE A 10 -10.18 -11.16 -5.45
C ILE A 10 -8.94 -10.42 -4.95
N ILE A 11 -8.90 -10.15 -3.65
CA ILE A 11 -7.79 -9.50 -2.98
C ILE A 11 -6.96 -10.59 -2.31
N LEU A 12 -5.67 -10.60 -2.60
CA LEU A 12 -4.73 -11.54 -2.03
C LEU A 12 -4.26 -11.05 -0.65
N SER A 13 -3.90 -11.97 0.24
CA SER A 13 -3.46 -11.63 1.61
C SER A 13 -2.26 -10.68 1.63
N ASN A 14 -1.30 -10.85 0.72
CA ASN A 14 -0.17 -9.94 0.58
C ASN A 14 -0.58 -8.54 0.11
N GLN A 15 -1.61 -8.42 -0.72
CA GLN A 15 -2.17 -7.14 -1.11
C GLN A 15 -2.85 -6.44 0.07
N ILE A 16 -3.53 -7.19 0.95
CA ILE A 16 -4.11 -6.63 2.18
C ILE A 16 -3.03 -6.00 3.05
N LEU A 17 -1.91 -6.69 3.26
CA LEU A 17 -0.79 -6.17 4.04
C LEU A 17 -0.20 -4.89 3.42
N LEU A 18 0.00 -4.88 2.11
CA LEU A 18 0.48 -3.71 1.38
C LEU A 18 -0.50 -2.54 1.49
N ILE A 19 -1.80 -2.78 1.33
CA ILE A 19 -2.83 -1.75 1.47
C ILE A 19 -2.82 -1.16 2.88
N LEU A 20 -2.72 -2.00 3.92
CA LEU A 20 -2.62 -1.55 5.31
C LEU A 20 -1.36 -0.72 5.55
N GLU A 21 -0.23 -1.11 4.97
CA GLU A 21 1.02 -0.35 5.06
C GLU A 21 0.91 1.01 4.35
N GLN A 22 0.36 1.05 3.15
CA GLN A 22 0.08 2.30 2.43
C GLN A 22 -0.84 3.22 3.22
N MET A 23 -1.91 2.68 3.81
CA MET A 23 -2.84 3.44 4.65
C MET A 23 -2.15 4.05 5.88
N ASN A 24 -1.29 3.30 6.55
CA ASN A 24 -0.62 3.78 7.76
C ASN A 24 0.50 4.79 7.45
N LYS A 25 1.18 4.65 6.31
CA LYS A 25 2.41 5.40 6.02
C LYS A 25 2.23 6.54 5.03
N CYS A 26 1.19 6.48 4.18
CA CYS A 26 1.05 7.41 3.07
C CYS A 26 -0.30 8.16 3.06
N ILE A 27 -1.32 7.69 3.80
CA ILE A 27 -2.63 8.32 3.85
C ILE A 27 -2.74 9.14 5.13
N CYS A 28 -3.10 10.40 5.02
CA CYS A 28 -3.23 11.29 6.16
C CYS A 28 -4.63 11.91 6.24
N LYS A 29 -5.02 12.30 7.44
CA LYS A 29 -6.17 13.16 7.69
C LYS A 29 -5.71 14.61 7.63
N VAL A 30 -6.31 15.39 6.76
CA VAL A 30 -6.04 16.83 6.62
C VAL A 30 -7.10 17.59 7.38
N TYR A 31 -6.67 18.52 8.22
CA TYR A 31 -7.55 19.42 8.97
C TYR A 31 -7.70 20.76 8.23
N TYR A 32 -8.93 21.23 8.10
CA TYR A 32 -9.23 22.52 7.47
C TYR A 32 -10.22 23.35 8.29
N GLU A 33 -10.64 24.50 7.80
CA GLU A 33 -11.47 25.46 8.54
C GLU A 33 -12.69 24.80 9.21
N ASN A 34 -13.08 25.30 10.39
CA ASN A 34 -14.24 24.83 11.18
C ASN A 34 -14.16 23.36 11.67
N ASN A 35 -12.96 22.87 11.97
CA ASN A 35 -12.71 21.49 12.40
C ASN A 35 -13.14 20.43 11.37
N GLY A 36 -13.21 20.81 10.10
CA GLY A 36 -13.41 19.85 9.02
C GLY A 36 -12.22 18.93 8.87
N THR A 37 -12.49 17.70 8.45
CA THR A 37 -11.46 16.71 8.14
C THR A 37 -11.71 16.11 6.76
N SER A 38 -10.62 15.77 6.07
CA SER A 38 -10.66 15.11 4.77
C SER A 38 -9.44 14.22 4.63
N THR A 39 -9.44 13.34 3.66
CA THR A 39 -8.27 12.54 3.34
C THR A 39 -7.29 13.33 2.47
N GLY A 40 -6.00 13.11 2.69
CA GLY A 40 -4.92 13.47 1.79
C GLY A 40 -3.93 12.32 1.68
N PHE A 41 -3.01 12.38 0.74
CA PHE A 41 -2.01 11.34 0.59
C PHE A 41 -0.68 11.86 0.08
N PHE A 42 0.40 11.23 0.55
CA PHE A 42 1.74 11.49 0.10
C PHE A 42 2.05 10.61 -1.11
N CYS A 43 2.61 11.21 -2.16
CA CYS A 43 2.81 10.56 -3.44
C CYS A 43 4.10 11.05 -4.12
N PHE A 44 4.73 10.21 -4.92
CA PHE A 44 5.78 10.64 -5.84
C PHE A 44 5.21 11.01 -7.21
N ILE A 45 5.49 12.22 -7.69
CA ILE A 45 5.27 12.58 -9.07
C ILE A 45 6.48 12.17 -9.89
N PRO A 46 6.34 11.29 -10.91
CA PRO A 46 7.43 10.92 -11.79
C PRO A 46 7.73 12.03 -12.79
N TYR A 47 8.99 12.47 -12.88
CA TYR A 47 9.44 13.45 -13.86
C TYR A 47 10.92 13.23 -14.23
N ASN A 48 11.23 12.91 -15.50
CA ASN A 48 12.61 12.73 -15.99
C ASN A 48 13.48 11.85 -15.07
N ASN A 49 12.99 10.67 -14.67
CA ASN A 49 13.64 9.75 -13.71
C ASN A 49 13.80 10.31 -12.28
N ILE A 50 13.17 11.45 -11.97
CA ILE A 50 13.09 12.02 -10.63
C ILE A 50 11.74 11.61 -10.02
N LYS A 51 11.74 11.15 -8.78
CA LYS A 51 10.54 10.94 -7.95
C LYS A 51 10.37 12.17 -7.06
N PHE A 52 9.49 13.10 -7.46
CA PHE A 52 9.27 14.34 -6.73
C PHE A 52 8.20 14.17 -5.64
N PRO A 53 8.53 14.33 -4.35
CA PRO A 53 7.62 14.07 -3.24
C PRO A 53 6.60 15.18 -3.06
N VAL A 54 5.31 14.81 -2.96
CA VAL A 54 4.19 15.73 -2.79
C VAL A 54 3.14 15.22 -1.83
N LEU A 55 2.36 16.14 -1.26
CA LEU A 55 1.04 15.91 -0.69
C LEU A 55 -0.01 16.25 -1.75
N ILE A 56 -0.97 15.35 -1.95
CA ILE A 56 -2.14 15.59 -2.82
C ILE A 56 -3.40 15.60 -1.95
N ALA A 57 -4.23 16.62 -2.14
CA ALA A 57 -5.52 16.81 -1.46
C ALA A 57 -6.52 17.46 -2.41
N ASN A 58 -7.80 17.51 -2.04
CA ASN A 58 -8.80 18.27 -2.79
C ASN A 58 -8.63 19.78 -2.64
N TYR A 59 -8.97 20.52 -3.71
CA TYR A 59 -8.96 21.99 -3.70
C TYR A 59 -9.95 22.58 -2.71
N HIS A 60 -11.16 22.00 -2.59
CA HIS A 60 -12.15 22.48 -1.62
C HIS A 60 -11.69 22.33 -0.16
N VAL A 61 -10.65 21.50 0.11
CA VAL A 61 -10.02 21.32 1.44
C VAL A 61 -8.85 22.30 1.61
N ILE A 62 -7.94 22.35 0.64
CA ILE A 62 -6.78 23.24 0.63
C ILE A 62 -6.89 24.16 -0.60
N SER A 63 -7.73 25.19 -0.49
CA SER A 63 -7.96 26.15 -1.55
C SER A 63 -6.83 27.17 -1.68
N LYS A 64 -6.79 27.89 -2.79
CA LYS A 64 -5.90 29.04 -2.96
C LYS A 64 -6.08 30.09 -1.83
N ASN A 65 -7.33 30.31 -1.37
CA ASN A 65 -7.61 31.20 -0.26
C ASN A 65 -7.04 30.68 1.07
N TYR A 66 -7.11 29.35 1.31
CA TYR A 66 -6.50 28.73 2.47
C TYR A 66 -4.98 28.95 2.47
N ILE A 67 -4.32 28.68 1.34
CA ILE A 67 -2.86 28.84 1.18
C ILE A 67 -2.43 30.30 1.40
N ASN A 68 -3.19 31.26 0.90
CA ASN A 68 -2.87 32.69 1.07
C ASN A 68 -3.00 33.18 2.52
N LYS A 69 -3.83 32.52 3.32
CA LYS A 69 -4.07 32.90 4.73
C LYS A 69 -3.22 32.13 5.73
N ASN A 70 -2.69 30.98 5.34
CA ASN A 70 -2.00 30.06 6.24
C ASN A 70 -0.60 29.73 5.71
N GLU A 71 0.38 29.77 6.60
CA GLU A 71 1.75 29.33 6.30
C GLU A 71 1.96 27.82 6.58
N THR A 72 0.96 27.17 7.16
CA THR A 72 1.05 25.75 7.57
C THR A 72 -0.22 24.97 7.28
N ILE A 73 -0.06 23.66 7.13
CA ILE A 73 -1.16 22.69 7.06
C ILE A 73 -1.03 21.74 8.24
N SER A 74 -2.15 21.54 8.96
CA SER A 74 -2.25 20.55 10.02
C SER A 74 -2.79 19.25 9.45
N LEU A 75 -2.13 18.15 9.76
CA LEU A 75 -2.54 16.82 9.34
C LEU A 75 -2.26 15.78 10.41
N GLU A 76 -2.83 14.58 10.26
CA GLU A 76 -2.57 13.45 11.11
C GLU A 76 -2.18 12.25 10.23
N LEU A 77 -1.01 11.68 10.50
CA LEU A 77 -0.48 10.50 9.83
C LEU A 77 -0.24 9.41 10.88
N ASN A 78 -0.87 8.26 10.71
CA ASN A 78 -0.76 7.13 11.66
C ASN A 78 -1.02 7.52 13.13
N ASN A 79 -2.07 8.32 13.39
CA ASN A 79 -2.45 8.86 14.70
C ASN A 79 -1.45 9.88 15.30
N GLU A 80 -0.47 10.33 14.54
CA GLU A 80 0.47 11.38 14.93
C GLU A 80 0.09 12.69 14.24
N LYS A 81 -0.17 13.75 15.03
CA LYS A 81 -0.41 15.09 14.48
C LYS A 81 0.91 15.66 13.98
N LYS A 82 0.87 16.22 12.77
CA LYS A 82 1.99 16.90 12.11
C LYS A 82 1.55 18.24 11.56
N THR A 83 2.49 19.17 11.49
CA THR A 83 2.29 20.47 10.86
C THR A 83 3.33 20.62 9.76
N ILE A 84 2.86 20.79 8.52
CA ILE A 84 3.69 21.03 7.35
C ILE A 84 3.77 22.52 7.08
N ASN A 85 4.96 23.08 7.06
CA ASN A 85 5.17 24.46 6.63
C ASN A 85 5.11 24.52 5.10
N ILE A 86 4.17 25.29 4.55
CA ILE A 86 3.95 25.43 3.09
C ILE A 86 4.54 26.72 2.52
N LYS A 87 5.12 27.56 3.35
CA LYS A 87 5.83 28.76 2.88
C LYS A 87 6.98 28.35 1.97
N ASP A 88 7.11 29.04 0.84
CA ASP A 88 8.13 28.82 -0.19
C ASP A 88 8.07 27.43 -0.88
N ARG A 89 7.05 26.62 -0.63
CA ARG A 89 6.85 25.35 -1.32
C ARG A 89 6.30 25.55 -2.74
N LYS A 90 6.56 24.59 -3.61
CA LYS A 90 5.94 24.54 -4.92
C LYS A 90 4.51 24.00 -4.76
N ILE A 91 3.54 24.86 -5.06
CA ILE A 91 2.12 24.55 -4.90
C ILE A 91 1.41 24.75 -6.24
N TYR A 92 0.65 23.75 -6.61
CA TYR A 92 -0.29 23.79 -7.72
C TYR A 92 -1.70 23.59 -7.18
N THR A 93 -2.61 24.44 -7.60
CA THR A 93 -4.04 24.36 -7.26
C THR A 93 -4.86 24.48 -8.54
N ASN A 94 -5.89 23.67 -8.66
CA ASN A 94 -6.84 23.77 -9.74
C ASN A 94 -8.25 23.47 -9.19
N GLU A 95 -9.13 24.47 -9.31
CA GLU A 95 -10.51 24.40 -8.80
C GLU A 95 -11.38 23.52 -9.67
N GLU A 96 -11.19 23.57 -11.00
CA GLU A 96 -11.95 22.76 -11.95
C GLU A 96 -11.72 21.24 -11.74
N TYR A 97 -10.49 20.87 -11.43
CA TYR A 97 -10.12 19.47 -11.13
C TYR A 97 -10.26 19.12 -9.65
N ASP A 98 -10.68 20.08 -8.81
CA ASP A 98 -10.75 19.92 -7.35
C ASP A 98 -9.48 19.30 -6.75
N ILE A 99 -8.32 19.82 -7.10
CA ILE A 99 -7.02 19.27 -6.68
C ILE A 99 -6.05 20.35 -6.22
N THR A 100 -5.30 20.03 -5.18
CA THR A 100 -4.12 20.77 -4.71
C THR A 100 -2.95 19.82 -4.53
N ILE A 101 -1.80 20.16 -5.11
CA ILE A 101 -0.54 19.42 -5.04
C ILE A 101 0.50 20.32 -4.37
N ILE A 102 1.13 19.83 -3.31
CA ILE A 102 2.06 20.59 -2.48
C ILE A 102 3.37 19.82 -2.37
N GLU A 103 4.49 20.49 -2.67
CA GLU A 103 5.83 19.94 -2.44
C GLU A 103 6.03 19.52 -0.98
N ILE A 104 6.61 18.35 -0.76
CA ILE A 104 7.08 17.86 0.54
C ILE A 104 8.60 17.83 0.55
N ASP A 105 9.19 18.28 1.64
CA ASP A 105 10.62 18.14 1.91
C ASP A 105 10.78 17.01 2.94
N PRO A 106 11.24 15.81 2.53
CA PRO A 106 11.25 14.64 3.40
C PRO A 106 11.97 14.88 4.73
N ASP A 107 13.07 15.62 4.69
CA ASP A 107 13.92 15.85 5.86
C ASP A 107 13.32 16.88 6.84
N LYS A 108 12.64 17.91 6.32
CA LYS A 108 12.00 18.93 7.15
C LYS A 108 10.64 18.49 7.67
N ASP A 109 9.89 17.74 6.87
CA ASP A 109 8.53 17.33 7.18
C ASP A 109 8.48 15.95 7.86
N PHE A 110 9.61 15.22 7.90
CA PHE A 110 9.74 13.85 8.43
C PHE A 110 8.72 12.89 7.80
N ILE A 111 8.59 13.00 6.46
CA ILE A 111 7.73 12.14 5.64
C ILE A 111 8.62 11.40 4.67
N TYR A 112 8.70 10.07 4.80
CA TYR A 112 9.62 9.22 4.03
C TYR A 112 8.91 8.16 3.18
N ASN A 113 7.59 8.00 3.33
CA ASN A 113 6.81 7.01 2.60
C ASN A 113 5.81 7.69 1.67
N TYR A 114 5.77 7.22 0.42
CA TYR A 114 4.98 7.83 -0.63
C TYR A 114 4.34 6.76 -1.49
N LEU A 115 3.11 6.99 -1.94
CA LEU A 115 2.48 6.22 -3.00
C LEU A 115 3.17 6.48 -4.35
N GLU A 116 3.00 5.59 -5.29
CA GLU A 116 3.45 5.79 -6.67
C GLU A 116 2.26 6.03 -7.59
N ILE A 117 2.48 6.87 -8.59
CA ILE A 117 1.53 7.08 -9.69
C ILE A 117 1.62 5.88 -10.63
N ASP A 118 0.47 5.41 -11.10
CA ASP A 118 0.42 4.43 -12.19
C ASP A 118 0.85 5.08 -13.50
N GLU A 119 2.02 4.71 -14.00
CA GLU A 119 2.59 5.30 -15.21
C GLU A 119 1.71 5.08 -16.47
N ASN A 120 0.78 4.13 -16.41
CA ASN A 120 -0.18 3.92 -17.50
C ASN A 120 -1.16 5.09 -17.65
N ILE A 121 -1.32 5.97 -16.65
CA ILE A 121 -2.15 7.18 -16.81
C ILE A 121 -1.64 8.10 -17.93
N PHE A 122 -0.34 8.06 -18.22
CA PHE A 122 0.27 8.88 -19.29
C PHE A 122 0.12 8.29 -20.68
N LYS A 123 -0.32 7.03 -20.80
CA LYS A 123 -0.62 6.39 -22.09
C LYS A 123 -1.97 6.86 -22.62
N GLU A 124 -2.13 6.90 -23.93
CA GLU A 124 -3.34 7.44 -24.60
C GLU A 124 -4.46 6.41 -24.81
N GLU A 125 -4.43 5.27 -24.15
CA GLU A 125 -5.42 4.22 -24.33
C GLU A 125 -6.67 4.48 -23.48
N GLU A 126 -7.71 5.09 -24.07
CA GLU A 126 -8.98 5.43 -23.40
C GLU A 126 -9.68 4.26 -22.70
N ARG A 127 -9.41 3.01 -23.09
CA ARG A 127 -10.08 1.83 -22.54
C ARG A 127 -9.25 1.07 -21.52
N PHE A 128 -8.01 1.50 -21.27
CA PHE A 128 -7.07 0.74 -20.45
C PHE A 128 -7.61 0.43 -19.05
N TYR A 129 -8.25 1.41 -18.39
CA TYR A 129 -8.73 1.25 -17.01
C TYR A 129 -10.19 0.81 -16.88
N LYS A 130 -10.93 0.68 -17.98
CA LYS A 130 -12.34 0.32 -17.89
C LYS A 130 -12.51 -1.04 -17.21
N ASP A 131 -13.42 -1.12 -16.24
CA ASP A 131 -13.74 -2.30 -15.45
C ASP A 131 -12.58 -2.83 -14.60
N HIS A 132 -11.46 -2.09 -14.48
CA HIS A 132 -10.39 -2.44 -13.54
C HIS A 132 -10.90 -2.38 -12.10
N SER A 133 -10.46 -3.35 -11.31
CA SER A 133 -10.66 -3.34 -9.86
C SER A 133 -9.81 -2.24 -9.24
N ILE A 134 -10.43 -1.46 -8.38
CA ILE A 134 -9.81 -0.34 -7.68
C ILE A 134 -10.13 -0.38 -6.20
N TYR A 135 -9.38 0.36 -5.41
CA TYR A 135 -9.67 0.58 -4.01
C TYR A 135 -9.43 2.03 -3.59
N LEU A 136 -10.14 2.46 -2.55
CA LEU A 136 -10.05 3.77 -1.90
C LEU A 136 -9.58 3.58 -0.46
N PRO A 137 -8.33 3.82 -0.13
CA PRO A 137 -7.90 3.91 1.26
C PRO A 137 -8.25 5.29 1.83
N GLN A 138 -8.87 5.32 3.02
CA GLN A 138 -9.36 6.53 3.67
C GLN A 138 -8.58 6.82 4.96
N CYS A 139 -8.53 8.08 5.38
CA CYS A 139 -7.75 8.53 6.54
C CYS A 139 -8.22 7.94 7.87
N ASP A 140 -9.46 7.49 7.98
CA ASP A 140 -10.05 6.84 9.16
C ASP A 140 -9.80 5.31 9.20
N LYS A 141 -8.81 4.84 8.43
CA LYS A 141 -8.38 3.43 8.33
C LYS A 141 -9.43 2.49 7.75
N LYS A 142 -10.33 3.02 6.94
CA LYS A 142 -11.23 2.24 6.10
C LYS A 142 -10.65 2.06 4.70
N VAL A 143 -11.02 1.00 4.04
CA VAL A 143 -10.74 0.78 2.63
C VAL A 143 -12.00 0.29 1.93
N SER A 144 -12.33 0.92 0.81
CA SER A 144 -13.44 0.53 -0.02
C SER A 144 -12.93 -0.04 -1.33
N PHE A 145 -13.50 -1.15 -1.77
CA PHE A 145 -13.18 -1.81 -3.03
C PHE A 145 -14.32 -1.63 -4.02
N GLY A 146 -13.96 -1.50 -5.29
CA GLY A 146 -14.93 -1.34 -6.35
C GLY A 146 -14.29 -1.50 -7.73
N VAL A 147 -15.00 -1.01 -8.74
CA VAL A 147 -14.52 -1.04 -10.12
C VAL A 147 -14.58 0.36 -10.72
N LEU A 148 -13.63 0.66 -11.60
CA LEU A 148 -13.63 1.87 -12.39
C LEU A 148 -14.66 1.72 -13.51
N LYS A 149 -15.64 2.63 -13.55
CA LYS A 149 -16.73 2.58 -14.55
C LYS A 149 -16.36 3.31 -15.82
N LYS A 150 -15.78 4.51 -15.69
CA LYS A 150 -15.43 5.34 -16.85
C LYS A 150 -14.41 6.41 -16.48
N ILE A 151 -13.55 6.76 -17.43
CA ILE A 151 -12.73 7.97 -17.39
C ILE A 151 -13.28 8.92 -18.48
N TYR A 152 -13.54 10.17 -18.10
CA TYR A 152 -13.87 11.27 -18.99
C TYR A 152 -12.58 12.09 -19.17
N TYR A 153 -11.84 11.77 -20.22
CA TYR A 153 -10.47 12.29 -20.42
C TYR A 153 -10.44 13.80 -20.61
N ASP A 154 -11.43 14.37 -21.34
CA ASP A 154 -11.52 15.82 -21.57
C ASP A 154 -11.76 16.57 -20.26
N GLU A 155 -12.59 16.02 -19.38
CA GLU A 155 -12.93 16.59 -18.08
C GLU A 155 -11.96 16.17 -16.96
N GLN A 156 -10.99 15.31 -17.26
CA GLN A 156 -10.11 14.68 -16.25
C GLN A 156 -10.89 14.06 -15.08
N ARG A 157 -12.03 13.41 -15.36
CA ARG A 157 -12.95 12.87 -14.36
C ARG A 157 -13.00 11.35 -14.39
N ILE A 158 -12.98 10.73 -13.22
CA ILE A 158 -13.19 9.30 -13.02
C ILE A 158 -14.58 9.07 -12.43
N ALA A 159 -15.31 8.08 -12.97
CA ALA A 159 -16.51 7.53 -12.37
C ALA A 159 -16.23 6.12 -11.87
N HIS A 160 -16.57 5.83 -10.59
CA HIS A 160 -16.25 4.56 -9.96
C HIS A 160 -17.32 4.07 -8.98
N ALA A 161 -17.27 2.78 -8.65
CA ALA A 161 -18.25 2.09 -7.80
C ALA A 161 -17.69 1.69 -6.41
N CYS A 162 -16.64 2.33 -5.93
CA CYS A 162 -16.24 2.18 -4.53
C CYS A 162 -17.27 2.86 -3.63
N SER A 163 -17.54 2.32 -2.44
CA SER A 163 -18.33 3.02 -1.43
C SER A 163 -17.56 4.19 -0.84
N SER A 164 -18.24 5.28 -0.52
CA SER A 164 -17.65 6.47 0.08
C SER A 164 -18.53 6.99 1.23
N ASP A 165 -17.90 7.67 2.18
CA ASP A 165 -18.56 8.41 3.25
C ASP A 165 -18.06 9.87 3.29
N ARG A 166 -18.37 10.62 4.36
CA ARG A 166 -18.07 12.06 4.43
C ARG A 166 -16.57 12.37 4.36
N ASP A 167 -15.73 11.51 4.96
CA ASP A 167 -14.29 11.76 5.08
C ASP A 167 -13.48 11.07 3.95
N SER A 168 -14.18 10.47 2.97
CA SER A 168 -13.55 9.83 1.82
C SER A 168 -13.04 10.81 0.76
N GLY A 169 -13.50 12.07 0.78
CA GLY A 169 -12.94 13.11 -0.08
C GLY A 169 -11.42 13.19 0.08
N GLY A 170 -10.68 13.30 -1.01
CA GLY A 170 -9.23 13.30 -1.01
C GLY A 170 -8.55 11.91 -0.97
N SER A 171 -9.31 10.83 -0.85
CA SER A 171 -8.75 9.48 -0.93
C SER A 171 -8.14 9.20 -2.30
N PRO A 172 -6.95 8.58 -2.39
CA PRO A 172 -6.42 8.17 -3.67
C PRO A 172 -7.28 7.05 -4.26
N ILE A 173 -7.52 7.12 -5.56
CA ILE A 173 -8.11 6.03 -6.34
C ILE A 173 -6.95 5.14 -6.79
N MET A 174 -6.88 3.93 -6.24
CA MET A 174 -5.77 3.01 -6.41
C MET A 174 -6.15 1.88 -7.38
N ASN A 175 -5.29 1.60 -8.34
CA ASN A 175 -5.41 0.43 -9.19
C ASN A 175 -5.06 -0.83 -8.38
N LEU A 176 -5.99 -1.77 -8.23
CA LEU A 176 -5.80 -2.97 -7.42
C LEU A 176 -4.75 -3.93 -8.03
N SER A 177 -4.51 -3.88 -9.35
CA SER A 177 -3.57 -4.80 -10.00
C SER A 177 -2.11 -4.50 -9.70
N ASN A 178 -1.75 -3.22 -9.45
CA ASN A 178 -0.38 -2.79 -9.21
C ASN A 178 -0.21 -1.91 -7.96
N ASN A 179 -1.29 -1.62 -7.23
CA ASN A 179 -1.34 -0.80 -6.01
C ASN A 179 -0.78 0.63 -6.23
N LYS A 180 -0.99 1.20 -7.42
CA LYS A 180 -0.56 2.56 -7.79
C LYS A 180 -1.75 3.50 -7.97
N VAL A 181 -1.50 4.79 -7.79
CA VAL A 181 -2.52 5.84 -7.83
C VAL A 181 -2.88 6.17 -9.27
N ILE A 182 -4.17 6.26 -9.57
CA ILE A 182 -4.70 6.72 -10.87
C ILE A 182 -5.50 8.01 -10.75
N GLY A 183 -6.03 8.32 -9.56
CA GLY A 183 -6.90 9.47 -9.33
C GLY A 183 -7.02 9.87 -7.88
N ILE A 184 -7.82 10.89 -7.63
CA ILE A 184 -8.24 11.35 -6.31
C ILE A 184 -9.76 11.46 -6.25
N HIS A 185 -10.38 10.87 -5.23
CA HIS A 185 -11.82 10.94 -5.01
C HIS A 185 -12.24 12.34 -4.52
N TYR A 186 -13.36 12.87 -5.04
CA TYR A 186 -13.87 14.16 -4.57
C TYR A 186 -15.35 14.16 -4.20
N GLY A 187 -16.15 13.19 -4.62
CA GLY A 187 -17.56 13.25 -4.29
C GLY A 187 -18.43 12.16 -4.90
N TYR A 188 -19.74 12.35 -4.74
CA TYR A 188 -20.78 11.41 -5.15
C TYR A 188 -21.88 12.11 -5.94
N GLU A 189 -22.22 11.57 -7.10
CA GLU A 189 -23.32 12.03 -7.96
C GLU A 189 -24.61 11.24 -7.66
N LYS A 190 -25.47 11.81 -6.82
CA LYS A 190 -26.68 11.14 -6.31
C LYS A 190 -27.61 10.62 -7.40
N ASN A 191 -27.80 11.40 -8.49
CA ASN A 191 -28.73 11.05 -9.56
C ASN A 191 -28.27 9.83 -10.36
N LYS A 192 -26.98 9.55 -10.42
CA LYS A 192 -26.40 8.42 -11.14
C LYS A 192 -25.94 7.29 -10.21
N ASN A 193 -26.05 7.48 -8.89
CA ASN A 193 -25.55 6.54 -7.89
C ASN A 193 -24.10 6.10 -8.16
N ILE A 194 -23.23 7.09 -8.40
CA ILE A 194 -21.85 6.86 -8.79
C ILE A 194 -20.92 7.82 -8.04
N ASN A 195 -19.77 7.32 -7.63
CA ASN A 195 -18.71 8.13 -7.06
C ASN A 195 -17.81 8.72 -8.14
N LEU A 196 -17.31 9.92 -7.88
CA LEU A 196 -16.51 10.71 -8.79
C LEU A 196 -15.15 11.03 -8.20
N GLY A 197 -14.17 11.16 -9.08
CA GLY A 197 -12.82 11.58 -8.75
C GLY A 197 -12.15 12.27 -9.93
N THR A 198 -11.00 12.87 -9.66
CA THR A 198 -10.16 13.49 -10.68
C THR A 198 -9.12 12.50 -11.19
N PHE A 199 -9.01 12.38 -12.51
CA PHE A 199 -7.96 11.62 -13.18
C PHE A 199 -6.66 12.42 -13.14
N LEU A 200 -5.58 11.84 -12.63
CA LEU A 200 -4.36 12.59 -12.30
C LEU A 200 -3.47 12.94 -13.51
N LYS A 201 -3.74 12.44 -14.72
CA LYS A 201 -2.89 12.67 -15.89
C LYS A 201 -2.57 14.16 -16.08
N LYS A 202 -3.59 14.96 -16.35
CA LYS A 202 -3.41 16.38 -16.66
C LYS A 202 -2.93 17.21 -15.47
N PRO A 203 -3.48 17.06 -14.25
CA PRO A 203 -2.96 17.75 -13.08
C PRO A 203 -1.46 17.54 -12.82
N ILE A 204 -0.97 16.30 -12.99
CA ILE A 204 0.46 15.98 -12.82
C ILE A 204 1.30 16.60 -13.93
N LEU A 205 0.83 16.56 -15.18
CA LEU A 205 1.55 17.19 -16.30
C LEU A 205 1.64 18.71 -16.12
N GLU A 206 0.55 19.36 -15.72
CA GLU A 206 0.52 20.81 -15.45
C GLU A 206 1.40 21.20 -14.27
N PHE A 207 1.39 20.42 -13.19
CA PHE A 207 2.32 20.60 -12.07
C PHE A 207 3.77 20.51 -12.54
N SER A 208 4.07 19.43 -13.26
CA SER A 208 5.43 19.14 -13.72
C SER A 208 5.95 20.19 -14.70
N ASP A 209 5.12 20.65 -15.63
CA ASP A 209 5.51 21.72 -16.57
C ASP A 209 5.73 23.06 -15.86
N LYS A 210 4.81 23.43 -14.96
CA LYS A 210 4.93 24.65 -14.16
C LYS A 210 6.22 24.72 -13.34
N PHE A 211 6.71 23.60 -12.84
CA PHE A 211 7.86 23.53 -11.94
C PHE A 211 9.06 22.76 -12.49
N LYS A 212 9.11 22.53 -13.79
CA LYS A 212 10.14 21.71 -14.46
C LYS A 212 11.57 22.11 -14.11
N ASP A 213 11.89 23.41 -14.15
CA ASP A 213 13.25 23.90 -13.87
C ASP A 213 13.63 23.67 -12.40
N TYR A 214 12.68 23.86 -11.51
CA TYR A 214 12.87 23.60 -10.09
C TYR A 214 13.05 22.10 -9.80
N ILE A 215 12.23 21.24 -10.38
CA ILE A 215 12.32 19.79 -10.20
C ILE A 215 13.67 19.29 -10.73
N ASN A 216 14.08 19.75 -11.91
CA ASN A 216 15.39 19.40 -12.49
C ASN A 216 16.58 19.91 -11.66
N SER A 217 16.42 21.04 -10.94
CA SER A 217 17.48 21.57 -10.06
C SER A 217 17.64 20.80 -8.77
N LYS A 218 16.61 20.07 -8.34
CA LYS A 218 16.71 19.12 -7.23
C LYS A 218 17.58 17.97 -7.72
N LYS A 219 18.90 18.07 -7.54
CA LYS A 219 19.80 16.93 -7.75
C LYS A 219 19.15 15.72 -7.10
N ILE A 220 19.05 14.65 -7.87
CA ILE A 220 18.63 13.31 -7.43
C ILE A 220 18.95 13.18 -5.95
N ILE A 221 17.91 13.03 -5.12
CA ILE A 221 18.12 12.57 -3.74
C ILE A 221 19.02 11.34 -3.91
N PRO A 222 20.29 11.37 -3.43
CA PRO A 222 21.16 10.22 -3.59
C PRO A 222 20.38 9.03 -3.13
N LYS A 223 20.59 7.89 -3.75
CA LYS A 223 20.01 6.60 -3.39
C LYS A 223 20.32 6.23 -1.94
N ASN A 224 19.85 7.03 -1.01
CA ASN A 224 19.53 6.58 0.32
C ASN A 224 18.07 6.18 0.21
N GLU A 225 17.93 4.97 -0.32
CA GLU A 225 16.84 4.07 -0.09
C GLU A 225 15.49 4.78 0.16
N SER A 226 14.94 5.48 -0.88
CA SER A 226 13.51 5.38 -1.03
C SER A 226 13.27 3.87 -1.03
N LYS A 227 12.75 3.35 0.08
CA LYS A 227 12.26 1.97 0.12
C LYS A 227 11.16 1.92 -0.92
N ASN A 228 11.59 1.77 -2.18
CA ASN A 228 10.70 1.54 -3.28
C ASN A 228 9.86 0.34 -2.90
N PHE A 229 8.55 0.47 -3.03
CA PHE A 229 7.65 -0.66 -3.15
C PHE A 229 7.88 -1.40 -4.48
N ASP A 230 9.13 -1.46 -4.93
CA ASP A 230 9.53 -2.38 -5.96
C ASP A 230 9.53 -3.77 -5.39
N PHE A 231 9.10 -4.72 -6.19
CA PHE A 231 9.08 -6.14 -5.90
C PHE A 231 10.44 -6.69 -5.39
N GLU A 232 11.55 -5.96 -5.53
CA GLU A 232 12.86 -6.28 -4.97
C GLU A 232 12.99 -6.03 -3.45
N ASN A 233 12.10 -5.23 -2.84
CA ASN A 233 12.16 -4.91 -1.39
C ASN A 233 11.55 -5.98 -0.48
N LYS A 234 11.01 -7.07 -1.05
CA LYS A 234 10.50 -8.19 -0.25
C LYS A 234 11.59 -8.92 0.55
N ASN A 235 12.84 -8.88 0.10
CA ASN A 235 13.96 -9.39 0.90
C ASN A 235 14.21 -8.53 2.16
N LYS A 236 14.04 -7.19 2.07
CA LYS A 236 14.16 -6.30 3.23
C LYS A 236 12.96 -6.35 4.18
N ILE A 237 11.77 -6.73 3.71
CA ILE A 237 10.62 -6.97 4.60
C ILE A 237 10.90 -8.23 5.45
N ASN A 238 11.50 -9.27 4.88
CA ASN A 238 11.93 -10.44 5.63
C ASN A 238 13.08 -10.09 6.60
N GLU A 239 14.06 -9.30 6.19
CA GLU A 239 15.14 -8.83 7.08
C GLU A 239 14.61 -7.92 8.19
N ASN A 240 13.64 -7.04 7.91
CA ASN A 240 12.97 -6.24 8.93
C ASN A 240 12.08 -7.10 9.84
N PHE A 241 11.44 -8.14 9.30
CA PHE A 241 10.63 -9.07 10.07
C PHE A 241 11.52 -9.98 10.95
N GLU A 242 12.63 -10.51 10.44
CA GLU A 242 13.66 -11.21 11.22
C GLU A 242 14.30 -10.27 12.25
N SER A 243 14.55 -9.00 11.90
CA SER A 243 15.01 -7.97 12.81
C SER A 243 13.98 -7.63 13.90
N GLU A 244 12.68 -7.63 13.59
CA GLU A 244 11.64 -7.44 14.61
C GLU A 244 11.42 -8.68 15.49
N ILE A 245 11.53 -9.88 14.93
CA ILE A 245 11.53 -11.12 15.73
C ILE A 245 12.73 -11.15 16.67
N GLU A 246 13.90 -10.79 16.18
CA GLU A 246 15.11 -10.72 17.00
C GLU A 246 15.03 -9.59 18.05
N LYS A 247 14.48 -8.43 17.71
CA LYS A 247 14.16 -7.37 18.67
C LYS A 247 13.18 -7.84 19.75
N ASN A 248 12.18 -8.62 19.37
CA ASN A 248 11.22 -9.19 20.34
C ASN A 248 11.87 -10.26 21.22
N ARG A 249 12.80 -11.07 20.67
CA ARG A 249 13.60 -12.02 21.46
C ARG A 249 14.48 -11.28 22.49
N ILE A 250 15.20 -10.26 22.03
CA ILE A 250 16.04 -9.40 22.89
C ILE A 250 15.19 -8.66 23.93
N LEU A 251 13.98 -8.22 23.56
CA LEU A 251 13.05 -7.55 24.46
C LEU A 251 12.54 -8.52 25.55
N ASN A 252 12.19 -9.75 25.18
CA ASN A 252 11.78 -10.78 26.13
C ASN A 252 12.91 -11.18 27.09
N GLU A 253 14.16 -11.27 26.61
CA GLU A 253 15.33 -11.50 27.46
C GLU A 253 15.56 -10.34 28.44
N LYS A 254 15.38 -9.08 27.97
CA LYS A 254 15.46 -7.91 28.86
C LYS A 254 14.31 -7.87 29.88
N ILE A 255 13.10 -8.25 29.48
CA ILE A 255 11.95 -8.36 30.41
C ILE A 255 12.24 -9.38 31.50
N ASN A 256 12.75 -10.54 31.14
CA ASN A 256 13.12 -11.56 32.12
C ASN A 256 14.26 -11.09 33.09
N GLN A 257 15.22 -10.35 32.56
CA GLN A 257 16.26 -9.71 33.40
C GLN A 257 15.66 -8.64 34.31
N PHE A 258 14.72 -7.82 33.81
CA PHE A 258 14.02 -6.82 34.64
C PHE A 258 13.10 -7.45 35.69
N GLN A 259 12.41 -8.55 35.37
CA GLN A 259 11.59 -9.30 36.33
C GLN A 259 12.45 -9.87 37.47
N ASN A 260 13.64 -10.36 37.17
CA ASN A 260 14.59 -10.84 38.16
C ASN A 260 15.13 -9.70 39.06
N LEU A 261 15.35 -8.49 38.49
CA LEU A 261 15.77 -7.31 39.24
C LEU A 261 14.65 -6.70 40.11
N LEU A 262 13.37 -6.86 39.70
CA LEU A 262 12.22 -6.36 40.48
C LEU A 262 11.94 -7.21 41.71
N ASN A 263 12.33 -8.48 41.71
CA ASN A 263 12.21 -9.35 42.90
C ASN A 263 13.20 -8.98 44.02
N ASP A 264 14.20 -8.13 43.71
CA ASP A 264 15.26 -7.76 44.65
C ASP A 264 15.14 -6.35 45.28
N ASN A 265 14.17 -5.48 44.85
CA ASN A 265 14.13 -4.10 45.34
C ASN A 265 12.72 -3.53 45.62
N SER A 266 12.56 -3.08 46.87
CA SER A 266 11.30 -2.60 47.48
C SER A 266 10.93 -1.10 47.24
N ASN A 267 11.35 -0.45 46.16
CA ASN A 267 11.09 0.99 45.97
C ASN A 267 10.58 1.31 44.55
N SER A 268 9.30 1.03 44.28
CA SER A 268 8.90 0.83 42.89
C SER A 268 7.54 1.36 42.37
N ASN A 269 6.99 2.45 42.91
CA ASN A 269 5.71 2.96 42.35
C ASN A 269 5.85 3.64 40.99
N GLU A 270 6.99 4.23 40.65
CA GLU A 270 7.24 4.81 39.33
C GLU A 270 7.71 3.75 38.30
N LEU A 271 8.53 2.81 38.75
CA LEU A 271 8.92 1.66 37.93
C LEU A 271 7.73 0.77 37.59
N LEU A 272 6.79 0.58 38.51
CA LEU A 272 5.58 -0.20 38.29
C LEU A 272 4.68 0.46 37.23
N LYS A 273 4.56 1.78 37.22
CA LYS A 273 3.80 2.52 36.18
C LYS A 273 4.46 2.42 34.80
N ALA A 274 5.77 2.50 34.72
CA ALA A 274 6.52 2.32 33.48
C ALA A 274 6.43 0.87 32.96
N PHE A 275 6.42 -0.09 33.89
CA PHE A 275 6.26 -1.52 33.58
C PHE A 275 4.86 -1.84 33.04
N LEU A 276 3.80 -1.36 33.70
CA LEU A 276 2.41 -1.55 33.24
C LEU A 276 2.14 -0.91 31.86
N LYS A 277 2.83 0.18 31.54
CA LYS A 277 2.77 0.78 30.19
C LYS A 277 3.44 -0.10 29.15
N LYS A 278 4.60 -0.71 29.49
CA LYS A 278 5.32 -1.62 28.60
C LYS A 278 4.62 -2.97 28.45
N ASP A 279 4.02 -3.51 29.50
CA ASP A 279 3.19 -4.71 29.43
C ASP A 279 2.03 -4.54 28.45
N LYS A 280 1.42 -3.37 28.43
CA LYS A 280 0.35 -3.05 27.48
C LYS A 280 0.84 -3.01 26.03
N GLU A 281 2.01 -2.43 25.78
CA GLU A 281 2.67 -2.43 24.47
C GLU A 281 3.05 -3.86 24.02
N ILE A 282 3.51 -4.70 24.95
CA ILE A 282 3.86 -6.10 24.70
C ILE A 282 2.62 -6.93 24.39
N GLU A 283 1.53 -6.75 25.13
CA GLU A 283 0.25 -7.43 24.82
C GLU A 283 -0.32 -7.01 23.48
N GLU A 284 -0.20 -5.73 23.10
CA GLU A 284 -0.58 -5.27 21.76
C GLU A 284 0.31 -5.89 20.67
N LEU A 285 1.61 -6.05 20.91
CA LEU A 285 2.55 -6.70 19.98
C LEU A 285 2.29 -8.20 19.90
N LYS A 286 2.02 -8.88 21.03
CA LYS A 286 1.61 -10.29 21.06
C LYS A 286 0.28 -10.51 20.33
N LEU A 287 -0.69 -9.61 20.49
CA LEU A 287 -1.94 -9.65 19.78
C LEU A 287 -1.76 -9.42 18.29
N LYS A 288 -0.82 -8.57 17.89
CA LYS A 288 -0.42 -8.40 16.47
C LYS A 288 0.28 -9.65 15.94
N LEU A 289 1.15 -10.29 16.71
CA LEU A 289 1.83 -11.54 16.34
C LEU A 289 0.89 -12.74 16.27
N SER A 290 -0.07 -12.85 17.19
CA SER A 290 -1.05 -13.95 17.23
C SER A 290 -2.04 -13.93 16.06
N ARG A 291 -2.10 -12.82 15.32
CA ARG A 291 -2.88 -12.72 14.08
C ARG A 291 -2.17 -13.30 12.85
N PHE A 292 -0.89 -13.69 12.98
CA PHE A 292 -0.18 -14.38 11.91
C PHE A 292 -0.41 -15.90 12.04
N PRO A 293 -0.93 -16.57 10.99
CA PRO A 293 -1.30 -17.98 11.06
C PRO A 293 -0.10 -18.96 11.04
N PHE A 294 1.13 -18.48 11.15
CA PHE A 294 2.33 -19.31 11.00
C PHE A 294 3.26 -19.20 12.20
N GLU A 295 3.37 -20.30 12.96
CA GLU A 295 4.52 -20.52 13.84
C GLU A 295 5.70 -21.00 12.97
N LEU A 296 6.80 -20.27 13.00
CA LEU A 296 8.03 -20.64 12.29
C LEU A 296 8.99 -21.35 13.24
N ALA A 297 9.43 -22.56 12.85
CA ALA A 297 10.52 -23.24 13.53
C ALA A 297 11.87 -22.61 13.13
N GLN A 298 12.92 -22.95 13.89
CA GLN A 298 14.27 -22.44 13.61
C GLN A 298 14.71 -22.86 12.19
N GLY A 299 15.04 -21.87 11.35
CA GLY A 299 15.42 -22.06 9.95
C GLY A 299 14.27 -22.05 8.94
N GLU A 300 13.01 -22.03 9.40
CA GLU A 300 11.87 -21.86 8.49
C GLU A 300 11.75 -20.38 8.08
N LYS A 301 11.36 -20.16 6.83
CA LYS A 301 11.13 -18.85 6.23
C LYS A 301 9.78 -18.84 5.51
N LEU A 302 9.07 -17.73 5.60
CA LEU A 302 7.91 -17.50 4.74
C LEU A 302 8.40 -17.07 3.35
N ILE A 303 7.87 -17.72 2.33
CA ILE A 303 8.07 -17.32 0.93
C ILE A 303 6.74 -17.13 0.23
N SER A 304 6.70 -16.19 -0.66
CA SER A 304 5.56 -15.94 -1.55
C SER A 304 5.87 -16.54 -2.91
N ILE A 305 4.95 -17.29 -3.47
CA ILE A 305 5.07 -17.89 -4.81
C ILE A 305 3.84 -17.57 -5.65
N ILE A 306 4.02 -17.50 -6.96
CA ILE A 306 2.97 -17.17 -7.91
C ILE A 306 2.77 -18.34 -8.85
N PHE A 307 1.53 -18.83 -8.99
CA PHE A 307 1.14 -19.79 -10.00
C PHE A 307 0.53 -19.08 -11.20
N THR A 308 0.93 -19.50 -12.40
CA THR A 308 0.33 -19.02 -13.65
C THR A 308 0.27 -20.14 -14.68
N THR A 309 -0.62 -20.02 -15.66
CA THR A 309 -0.63 -20.83 -16.87
C THR A 309 0.00 -20.05 -18.03
N THR A 310 0.46 -20.74 -19.06
CA THR A 310 1.04 -20.11 -20.26
C THR A 310 0.07 -19.19 -20.98
N ASP A 311 -1.24 -19.45 -20.86
CA ASP A 311 -2.33 -18.61 -21.39
C ASP A 311 -2.86 -17.57 -20.37
N GLN A 312 -2.21 -17.44 -19.22
CA GLN A 312 -2.54 -16.53 -18.11
C GLN A 312 -3.97 -16.67 -17.54
N LYS A 313 -4.63 -17.80 -17.75
CA LYS A 313 -5.96 -18.06 -17.17
C LYS A 313 -5.92 -18.37 -15.68
N VAL A 314 -4.77 -18.80 -15.17
CA VAL A 314 -4.50 -18.94 -13.75
C VAL A 314 -3.51 -17.87 -13.36
N LEU A 315 -3.85 -17.12 -12.33
CA LEU A 315 -2.94 -16.25 -11.60
C LEU A 315 -3.29 -16.37 -10.11
N TYR A 316 -2.49 -17.14 -9.39
CA TYR A 316 -2.69 -17.42 -7.99
C TYR A 316 -1.40 -17.21 -7.21
N SER A 317 -1.44 -16.44 -6.14
CA SER A 317 -0.29 -16.30 -5.24
C SER A 317 -0.65 -16.78 -3.85
N THR A 318 0.32 -17.43 -3.20
CA THR A 318 0.18 -17.86 -1.81
C THR A 318 1.46 -17.59 -1.04
N ILE A 319 1.32 -17.47 0.29
CA ILE A 319 2.43 -17.39 1.23
C ILE A 319 2.50 -18.72 1.95
N CYS A 320 3.66 -19.34 1.96
CA CYS A 320 3.90 -20.65 2.53
C CYS A 320 5.28 -20.71 3.17
N LYS A 321 5.54 -21.76 3.95
CA LYS A 321 6.88 -22.01 4.49
C LYS A 321 7.76 -22.62 3.42
N ASN A 322 9.05 -22.25 3.39
CA ASN A 322 10.04 -22.89 2.52
C ASN A 322 10.12 -24.42 2.73
N THR A 323 9.74 -24.89 3.92
CA THR A 323 9.68 -26.30 4.31
C THR A 323 8.36 -27.00 3.97
N ASP A 324 7.33 -26.27 3.52
CA ASP A 324 6.07 -26.88 3.12
C ASP A 324 6.26 -27.77 1.88
N LYS A 325 5.61 -28.93 1.88
CA LYS A 325 5.61 -29.83 0.69
C LYS A 325 4.82 -29.17 -0.44
N PHE A 326 5.35 -29.21 -1.64
CA PHE A 326 4.69 -28.60 -2.81
C PHE A 326 3.27 -29.15 -3.04
N GLY A 327 3.04 -30.45 -2.81
CA GLY A 327 1.70 -31.03 -2.95
C GLY A 327 0.64 -30.46 -2.02
N LYS A 328 1.01 -29.94 -0.84
CA LYS A 328 0.09 -29.21 0.03
C LYS A 328 -0.35 -27.90 -0.61
N ILE A 329 0.59 -27.17 -1.15
CA ILE A 329 0.34 -25.86 -1.78
C ILE A 329 -0.41 -26.01 -3.11
N GLU A 330 -0.15 -27.12 -3.81
CA GLU A 330 -0.93 -27.51 -4.99
C GLU A 330 -2.42 -27.71 -4.68
N LEU A 331 -2.77 -28.26 -3.51
CA LEU A 331 -4.16 -28.40 -3.09
C LEU A 331 -4.82 -27.05 -2.87
N GLU A 332 -4.12 -26.10 -2.26
CA GLU A 332 -4.63 -24.72 -2.08
C GLU A 332 -4.91 -24.04 -3.44
N LEU A 333 -4.05 -24.30 -4.45
CA LEU A 333 -4.30 -23.82 -5.82
C LEU A 333 -5.58 -24.45 -6.40
N TYR A 334 -5.82 -25.73 -6.16
CA TYR A 334 -7.00 -26.43 -6.68
C TYR A 334 -8.30 -26.02 -5.95
N GLU A 335 -8.22 -25.62 -4.69
CA GLU A 335 -9.34 -25.00 -4.00
C GLU A 335 -9.75 -23.69 -4.67
N ALA A 336 -8.76 -22.89 -5.11
CA ALA A 336 -8.99 -21.65 -5.84
C ALA A 336 -9.40 -21.85 -7.31
N TYR A 337 -8.90 -22.92 -7.94
CA TYR A 337 -9.12 -23.27 -9.35
C TYR A 337 -9.53 -24.74 -9.52
N PRO A 338 -10.77 -25.15 -9.14
CA PRO A 338 -11.20 -26.54 -9.12
C PRO A 338 -11.11 -27.27 -10.47
N ASN A 339 -11.23 -26.53 -11.59
CA ASN A 339 -11.16 -27.10 -12.93
C ASN A 339 -9.81 -27.77 -13.27
N TYR A 340 -8.77 -27.50 -12.49
CA TYR A 340 -7.45 -28.10 -12.68
C TYR A 340 -7.22 -29.33 -11.80
N TYR A 341 -8.14 -29.65 -10.88
CA TYR A 341 -7.99 -30.76 -9.95
C TYR A 341 -7.96 -32.13 -10.64
N GLU A 342 -8.82 -32.32 -11.66
CA GLU A 342 -8.95 -33.59 -12.38
C GLU A 342 -7.93 -33.74 -13.50
N SER A 343 -7.10 -32.72 -13.77
CA SER A 343 -6.11 -32.72 -14.85
C SER A 343 -4.77 -33.27 -14.39
N VAL A 344 -4.03 -33.91 -15.28
CA VAL A 344 -2.63 -34.25 -15.02
C VAL A 344 -1.78 -33.02 -15.17
N ASN A 345 -1.49 -32.38 -14.06
CA ASN A 345 -0.80 -31.09 -14.03
C ASN A 345 0.71 -31.27 -13.83
N ILE A 346 1.49 -30.59 -14.65
CA ILE A 346 2.95 -30.45 -14.52
C ILE A 346 3.24 -29.01 -14.08
N PHE A 347 4.05 -28.87 -13.05
CA PHE A 347 4.52 -27.58 -12.55
C PHE A 347 5.99 -27.41 -12.86
N THR A 348 6.37 -26.22 -13.29
CA THR A 348 7.76 -25.86 -13.55
C THR A 348 8.11 -24.52 -12.91
N VAL A 349 9.34 -24.39 -12.44
CA VAL A 349 9.93 -23.13 -11.96
C VAL A 349 11.28 -22.94 -12.61
N ASN A 350 11.54 -21.79 -13.18
CA ASN A 350 12.81 -21.50 -13.89
C ASN A 350 13.20 -22.60 -14.90
N GLY A 351 12.20 -23.15 -15.61
CA GLY A 351 12.38 -24.23 -16.59
C GLY A 351 12.56 -25.65 -16.01
N ASN A 352 12.66 -25.80 -14.70
CA ASN A 352 12.80 -27.06 -14.02
C ASN A 352 11.47 -27.63 -13.56
N LYS A 353 11.24 -28.95 -13.77
CA LYS A 353 10.04 -29.62 -13.28
C LYS A 353 10.06 -29.75 -11.76
N ILE A 354 8.95 -29.42 -11.14
CA ILE A 354 8.76 -29.48 -9.68
C ILE A 354 8.38 -30.91 -9.27
N ASN A 355 9.02 -31.41 -8.22
CA ASN A 355 8.65 -32.69 -7.58
C ASN A 355 7.63 -32.37 -6.44
N LYS A 356 6.40 -32.83 -6.62
CA LYS A 356 5.29 -32.56 -5.70
C LYS A 356 5.47 -33.15 -4.29
N SER A 357 6.26 -34.19 -4.14
CA SER A 357 6.53 -34.83 -2.84
C SER A 357 7.63 -34.16 -2.03
N LYS A 358 8.40 -33.25 -2.64
CA LYS A 358 9.46 -32.51 -2.01
C LYS A 358 8.93 -31.16 -1.47
N ASN A 359 9.67 -30.60 -0.49
CA ASN A 359 9.42 -29.25 -0.02
C ASN A 359 9.88 -28.19 -1.04
N LEU A 360 9.64 -26.93 -0.77
CA LEU A 360 9.96 -25.83 -1.69
C LEU A 360 11.47 -25.62 -1.81
N ASP A 361 12.23 -25.72 -0.71
CA ASP A 361 13.69 -25.59 -0.71
C ASP A 361 14.36 -26.71 -1.53
N ASP A 362 13.90 -27.96 -1.38
CA ASP A 362 14.39 -29.09 -2.15
C ASP A 362 14.09 -29.00 -3.65
N ASN A 363 13.01 -28.30 -3.99
CA ASN A 363 12.66 -27.94 -5.36
C ASN A 363 13.38 -26.66 -5.83
N LYS A 364 14.23 -26.05 -4.99
CA LYS A 364 14.95 -24.79 -5.24
C LYS A 364 14.02 -23.60 -5.57
N ILE A 365 12.81 -23.64 -5.02
CA ILE A 365 11.83 -22.57 -5.17
C ILE A 365 12.19 -21.45 -4.17
N LYS A 366 12.32 -20.25 -4.69
CA LYS A 366 12.69 -19.06 -3.92
C LYS A 366 11.50 -18.14 -3.75
N ASN A 367 11.65 -17.20 -2.82
CA ASN A 367 10.68 -16.14 -2.64
C ASN A 367 10.46 -15.38 -3.95
N HIS A 368 9.19 -15.22 -4.34
CA HIS A 368 8.70 -14.58 -5.58
C HIS A 368 8.91 -15.37 -6.87
N ASP A 369 9.27 -16.63 -6.79
CA ASP A 369 9.32 -17.46 -8.00
C ASP A 369 7.92 -17.61 -8.60
N THR A 370 7.89 -17.56 -9.93
CA THR A 370 6.69 -17.86 -10.71
C THR A 370 6.69 -19.30 -11.13
N ILE A 371 5.65 -20.02 -10.72
CA ILE A 371 5.44 -21.45 -11.03
C ILE A 371 4.48 -21.54 -12.20
N ILE A 372 4.92 -22.16 -13.28
CA ILE A 372 4.10 -22.34 -14.48
C ILE A 372 3.38 -23.68 -14.39
N LEU A 373 2.05 -23.62 -14.44
CA LEU A 373 1.18 -24.78 -14.54
C LEU A 373 0.93 -25.12 -16.01
N VAL A 374 1.25 -26.35 -16.39
CA VAL A 374 0.94 -26.91 -17.69
C VAL A 374 -0.05 -28.05 -17.49
N ALA A 375 -1.32 -27.81 -17.82
CA ALA A 375 -2.32 -28.88 -17.84
C ALA A 375 -2.07 -29.77 -19.06
N LYS A 376 -1.96 -31.08 -18.85
CA LYS A 376 -2.07 -32.04 -19.94
C LYS A 376 -3.53 -32.38 -20.10
N GLY A 377 -4.11 -31.94 -21.22
CA GLY A 377 -5.46 -32.34 -21.64
C GLY A 377 -5.61 -33.84 -21.85
#